data_3be28e41180c28133a9d69032161c452
#
_entry.id   3be28e41180c28133a9d69032161c452
#
_cell.length_a   1.000
_cell.length_b   1.000
_cell.length_c   1.000
_cell.angle_alpha   90.00
_cell.angle_beta   90.00
_cell.angle_gamma   90.00
#
_symmetry.space_group_name_H-M   'P 1'
#
loop_
_entity.id
_entity.type
_entity.pdbx_description
1 polymer ?
#
loop_
_entity_poly.entity_id
_entity_poly.type
_entity_poly.pdbx_seq_one_letter_code
_entity_poly.pdbx_strand_id
1 'polypeptide(L)'
;MFSPSSAPVAAAASPYAAVFIDFENVYYFLKNHYLDPQDPHDYALELVRNLRDSLKTEQGLDSLILYAYADFDKLPTGPQGPLYLMGVGTRNVLGTDHKNAADMQLCIDALEVLYTRPEIGTFVLVAGDRDYIPVLQHLRRQARQVKVVGFRESVSGDLLLMLGQEHFIDARQLLPAERLQALEDHRAARLKAGAGRRQREQGLAGQVATPRQAAQVAVANFDAAPALGEATTPASGPQATAEQLAADGALAFAPISRITNPNERRCLAFLLEQAQRYSGNQSTPEIWASPFLRRLTDVLPELPDWERRQLLSHLRNAGALRLEKREGEPNPFSVIIINYQHPDVVELNPASER
;
A
#
# COMPACT_ATOMS: atom_id res chain seq x y z
N MET A 1 8.21 -12.13 -67.42
CA MET A 1 8.79 -10.97 -66.71
C MET A 1 8.01 -10.86 -65.38
N PHE A 2 8.59 -11.34 -64.28
CA PHE A 2 8.00 -11.15 -62.96
C PHE A 2 8.65 -9.91 -62.37
N SER A 3 7.83 -8.90 -62.06
CA SER A 3 8.29 -7.72 -61.33
C SER A 3 8.68 -8.11 -59.92
N PRO A 4 9.79 -7.62 -59.37
CA PRO A 4 10.15 -7.91 -57.99
C PRO A 4 9.13 -7.28 -57.04
N SER A 5 8.58 -8.11 -56.18
CA SER A 5 7.74 -7.70 -55.06
C SER A 5 8.53 -6.70 -54.19
N SER A 6 8.03 -5.48 -54.11
CA SER A 6 8.53 -4.50 -53.15
C SER A 6 8.40 -5.08 -51.74
N ALA A 7 9.52 -5.29 -51.08
CA ALA A 7 9.53 -5.65 -49.65
C ALA A 7 8.71 -4.59 -48.87
N PRO A 8 7.93 -4.99 -47.85
CA PRO A 8 7.21 -4.03 -47.06
C PRO A 8 8.24 -3.10 -46.39
N VAL A 9 8.16 -1.81 -46.69
CA VAL A 9 8.89 -0.79 -45.97
C VAL A 9 8.45 -0.89 -44.52
N ALA A 10 9.36 -1.24 -43.62
CA ALA A 10 9.08 -1.22 -42.21
C ALA A 10 8.51 0.17 -41.88
N ALA A 11 7.26 0.21 -41.46
CA ALA A 11 6.61 1.45 -41.05
C ALA A 11 7.51 2.11 -40.00
N ALA A 12 7.99 3.32 -40.25
CA ALA A 12 8.78 4.06 -39.31
C ALA A 12 7.99 4.14 -37.97
N ALA A 13 8.67 3.82 -36.89
CA ALA A 13 8.01 3.87 -35.57
C ALA A 13 7.48 5.29 -35.36
N SER A 14 6.20 5.40 -34.96
CA SER A 14 5.58 6.70 -34.71
C SER A 14 6.37 7.48 -33.63
N PRO A 15 6.68 8.75 -33.86
CA PRO A 15 7.41 9.55 -32.89
C PRO A 15 6.55 10.06 -31.74
N TYR A 16 5.27 9.67 -31.70
CA TYR A 16 4.33 10.20 -30.73
C TYR A 16 4.04 9.21 -29.61
N ALA A 17 4.00 9.75 -28.38
CA ALA A 17 3.70 9.00 -27.17
C ALA A 17 2.48 9.55 -26.43
N ALA A 18 1.79 8.66 -25.70
CA ALA A 18 0.84 9.00 -24.65
C ALA A 18 1.39 8.54 -23.29
N VAL A 19 1.33 9.42 -22.32
CA VAL A 19 1.86 9.21 -20.96
C VAL A 19 0.71 9.23 -19.96
N PHE A 20 0.58 8.16 -19.20
CA PHE A 20 -0.44 7.97 -18.18
C PHE A 20 0.24 7.82 -16.82
N ILE A 21 -0.04 8.73 -15.90
CA ILE A 21 0.69 8.88 -14.65
C ILE A 21 -0.26 8.57 -13.49
N ASP A 22 -0.04 7.46 -12.82
CA ASP A 22 -0.61 7.21 -11.51
C ASP A 22 0.13 8.09 -10.48
N PHE A 23 -0.34 9.35 -10.37
CA PHE A 23 0.33 10.37 -9.57
C PHE A 23 0.22 10.06 -8.08
N GLU A 24 -0.88 9.42 -7.68
CA GLU A 24 -1.08 8.99 -6.30
C GLU A 24 -0.06 7.93 -5.90
N ASN A 25 0.19 6.94 -6.74
CA ASN A 25 1.20 5.90 -6.53
C ASN A 25 2.61 6.51 -6.39
N VAL A 26 2.99 7.40 -7.30
CA VAL A 26 4.30 8.10 -7.26
C VAL A 26 4.44 8.92 -5.98
N TYR A 27 3.42 9.71 -5.62
CA TYR A 27 3.45 10.56 -4.43
C TYR A 27 3.58 9.73 -3.15
N TYR A 28 2.74 8.70 -2.97
CA TYR A 28 2.79 7.89 -1.77
C TYR A 28 4.04 7.01 -1.69
N PHE A 29 4.58 6.58 -2.83
CA PHE A 29 5.89 5.93 -2.81
C PHE A 29 6.97 6.86 -2.26
N LEU A 30 7.09 8.08 -2.81
CA LEU A 30 8.06 9.07 -2.35
C LEU A 30 7.89 9.38 -0.86
N LYS A 31 6.67 9.59 -0.43
CA LYS A 31 6.34 9.87 0.96
C LYS A 31 6.72 8.73 1.90
N ASN A 32 6.31 7.52 1.59
CA ASN A 32 6.43 6.37 2.50
C ASN A 32 7.84 5.77 2.46
N HIS A 33 8.43 5.58 1.27
CA HIS A 33 9.74 4.99 1.11
C HIS A 33 10.84 5.86 1.72
N TYR A 34 10.74 7.18 1.53
CA TYR A 34 11.71 8.13 2.08
C TYR A 34 11.31 8.70 3.45
N LEU A 35 10.31 8.08 4.13
CA LEU A 35 9.91 8.39 5.49
C LEU A 35 9.48 9.84 5.70
N ASP A 36 8.53 10.28 4.87
CA ASP A 36 7.92 11.61 4.92
C ASP A 36 8.96 12.74 4.71
N PRO A 37 9.61 12.79 3.53
CA PRO A 37 10.54 13.85 3.20
C PRO A 37 9.81 15.20 3.08
N GLN A 38 10.56 16.29 3.13
CA GLN A 38 9.99 17.60 2.87
C GLN A 38 9.51 17.66 1.41
N ASP A 39 8.26 18.14 1.23
CA ASP A 39 7.63 18.40 -0.08
C ASP A 39 7.72 17.23 -1.09
N PRO A 40 7.20 16.04 -0.77
CA PRO A 40 7.26 14.88 -1.67
C PRO A 40 6.58 15.12 -3.02
N HIS A 41 5.63 16.07 -3.09
CA HIS A 41 4.97 16.47 -4.34
C HIS A 41 5.92 17.19 -5.30
N ASP A 42 6.90 17.97 -4.83
CA ASP A 42 7.89 18.64 -5.68
C ASP A 42 8.77 17.61 -6.41
N TYR A 43 9.15 16.53 -5.73
CA TYR A 43 9.86 15.42 -6.36
C TYR A 43 9.02 14.71 -7.42
N ALA A 44 7.72 14.51 -7.15
CA ALA A 44 6.82 13.92 -8.12
C ALA A 44 6.65 14.80 -9.36
N LEU A 45 6.50 16.11 -9.17
CA LEU A 45 6.42 17.09 -10.27
C LEU A 45 7.70 17.15 -11.09
N GLU A 46 8.86 17.13 -10.44
CA GLU A 46 10.17 17.11 -11.10
C GLU A 46 10.36 15.83 -11.92
N LEU A 47 9.95 14.67 -11.37
CA LEU A 47 9.95 13.40 -12.09
C LEU A 47 9.12 13.49 -13.37
N VAL A 48 7.90 14.03 -13.31
CA VAL A 48 7.03 14.20 -14.49
C VAL A 48 7.66 15.11 -15.54
N ARG A 49 8.26 16.22 -15.12
CA ARG A 49 8.97 17.14 -16.03
C ARG A 49 10.12 16.43 -16.73
N ASN A 50 11.00 15.81 -15.96
CA ASN A 50 12.20 15.16 -16.48
C ASN A 50 11.86 13.94 -17.34
N LEU A 51 10.78 13.23 -17.04
CA LEU A 51 10.28 12.15 -17.88
C LEU A 51 9.93 12.67 -19.28
N ARG A 52 9.14 13.74 -19.37
CA ARG A 52 8.77 14.33 -20.68
C ARG A 52 10.00 14.75 -21.46
N ASP A 53 10.96 15.38 -20.78
CA ASP A 53 12.19 15.87 -21.42
C ASP A 53 13.08 14.68 -21.87
N SER A 54 13.24 13.62 -21.08
CA SER A 54 13.98 12.40 -21.45
C SER A 54 13.30 11.66 -22.62
N LEU A 55 11.99 11.53 -22.63
CA LEU A 55 11.27 10.93 -23.75
C LEU A 55 11.57 11.67 -25.07
N LYS A 56 11.61 12.99 -25.03
CA LYS A 56 11.88 13.83 -26.22
C LYS A 56 13.35 13.79 -26.63
N THR A 57 14.28 14.00 -25.70
CA THR A 57 15.70 14.20 -26.01
C THR A 57 16.43 12.89 -26.22
N GLU A 58 16.16 11.86 -25.45
CA GLU A 58 16.88 10.59 -25.48
C GLU A 58 16.22 9.55 -26.40
N GLN A 59 14.89 9.60 -26.51
CA GLN A 59 14.13 8.58 -27.23
C GLN A 59 13.43 9.10 -28.49
N GLY A 60 13.49 10.42 -28.75
CA GLY A 60 12.85 11.04 -29.90
C GLY A 60 11.34 10.96 -29.92
N LEU A 61 10.72 10.78 -28.72
CA LEU A 61 9.28 10.64 -28.55
C LEU A 61 8.66 11.96 -28.11
N ASP A 62 7.73 12.47 -28.90
CA ASP A 62 6.94 13.65 -28.54
C ASP A 62 5.66 13.22 -27.78
N SER A 63 5.54 13.63 -26.54
CA SER A 63 4.42 13.27 -25.67
C SER A 63 3.22 14.16 -25.97
N LEU A 64 2.32 13.73 -26.87
CA LEU A 64 1.13 14.48 -27.26
C LEU A 64 0.03 14.43 -26.21
N ILE A 65 -0.03 13.37 -25.43
CA ILE A 65 -1.01 13.14 -24.37
C ILE A 65 -0.26 12.87 -23.08
N LEU A 66 -0.56 13.65 -22.04
CA LEU A 66 -0.06 13.45 -20.70
C LEU A 66 -1.25 13.60 -19.74
N TYR A 67 -1.58 12.53 -19.03
CA TYR A 67 -2.64 12.52 -18.02
C TYR A 67 -2.09 12.06 -16.68
N ALA A 68 -2.46 12.77 -15.61
CA ALA A 68 -2.15 12.39 -14.23
C ALA A 68 -3.44 12.09 -13.47
N TYR A 69 -3.47 10.95 -12.79
CA TYR A 69 -4.60 10.40 -12.07
C TYR A 69 -4.32 10.39 -10.58
N ALA A 70 -5.22 10.93 -9.78
CA ALA A 70 -5.20 10.89 -8.33
C ALA A 70 -6.54 11.36 -7.75
N ASP A 71 -6.77 11.10 -6.48
CA ASP A 71 -7.68 11.87 -5.66
C ASP A 71 -6.93 13.14 -5.19
N PHE A 72 -6.92 14.15 -6.07
CA PHE A 72 -6.17 15.38 -5.83
C PHE A 72 -6.67 16.18 -4.62
N ASP A 73 -7.91 15.95 -4.17
CA ASP A 73 -8.47 16.62 -3.00
C ASP A 73 -7.85 16.08 -1.69
N LYS A 74 -7.32 14.86 -1.73
CA LYS A 74 -6.59 14.23 -0.62
C LYS A 74 -5.10 14.52 -0.62
N LEU A 75 -4.56 15.02 -1.73
CA LEU A 75 -3.15 15.36 -1.81
C LEU A 75 -2.91 16.75 -1.23
N PRO A 76 -1.98 16.89 -0.28
CA PRO A 76 -1.61 18.21 0.24
C PRO A 76 -0.98 19.05 -0.88
N THR A 77 -1.16 20.38 -0.81
CA THR A 77 -0.51 21.37 -1.68
C THR A 77 -0.96 21.46 -3.15
N GLY A 78 -2.05 20.77 -3.56
CA GLY A 78 -2.70 20.96 -4.85
C GLY A 78 -1.75 20.92 -6.08
N PRO A 79 -1.18 19.75 -6.46
CA PRO A 79 -0.22 19.66 -7.57
C PRO A 79 -0.82 19.94 -8.96
N GLN A 80 -2.13 20.12 -9.05
CA GLN A 80 -2.88 20.34 -10.30
C GLN A 80 -2.41 21.58 -11.07
N GLY A 81 -2.18 22.69 -10.36
CA GLY A 81 -1.69 23.93 -10.98
C GLY A 81 -0.34 23.76 -11.69
N PRO A 82 0.70 23.30 -11.00
CA PRO A 82 1.97 22.95 -11.60
C PRO A 82 1.87 21.92 -12.75
N LEU A 83 1.07 20.86 -12.61
CA LEU A 83 0.84 19.86 -13.66
C LEU A 83 0.20 20.51 -14.90
N TYR A 84 -0.80 21.37 -14.71
CA TYR A 84 -1.40 22.12 -15.83
C TYR A 84 -0.40 22.96 -16.59
N LEU A 85 0.48 23.69 -15.88
CA LEU A 85 1.54 24.50 -16.51
C LEU A 85 2.56 23.65 -17.28
N MET A 86 2.72 22.39 -16.95
CA MET A 86 3.53 21.43 -17.70
C MET A 86 2.78 20.77 -18.86
N GLY A 87 1.52 21.13 -19.12
CA GLY A 87 0.69 20.53 -20.15
C GLY A 87 0.14 19.14 -19.79
N VAL A 88 0.12 18.82 -18.51
CA VAL A 88 -0.44 17.55 -18.01
C VAL A 88 -1.92 17.77 -17.65
N GLY A 89 -2.81 17.03 -18.29
CA GLY A 89 -4.23 17.00 -17.93
C GLY A 89 -4.44 16.20 -16.66
N THR A 90 -5.03 16.82 -15.63
CA THR A 90 -5.34 16.13 -14.39
C THR A 90 -6.70 15.48 -14.44
N ARG A 91 -6.80 14.23 -14.01
CA ARG A 91 -8.02 13.45 -13.85
C ARG A 91 -8.26 13.27 -12.35
N ASN A 92 -9.12 14.13 -11.77
CA ASN A 92 -9.51 13.99 -10.38
C ASN A 92 -10.48 12.83 -10.25
N VAL A 93 -10.05 11.75 -9.61
CA VAL A 93 -10.87 10.58 -9.37
C VAL A 93 -11.21 10.55 -7.90
N LEU A 94 -12.44 10.93 -7.56
CA LEU A 94 -12.90 10.95 -6.18
C LEU A 94 -12.83 9.55 -5.59
N GLY A 95 -11.90 9.35 -4.68
CA GLY A 95 -11.77 8.14 -3.90
C GLY A 95 -12.88 8.03 -2.87
N THR A 96 -14.04 7.58 -3.31
CA THR A 96 -14.93 6.85 -2.41
C THR A 96 -14.20 5.56 -2.01
N ASP A 97 -14.53 4.89 -0.93
CA ASP A 97 -13.87 3.72 -0.32
C ASP A 97 -13.24 2.64 -1.26
N HIS A 98 -13.26 2.86 -2.57
CA HIS A 98 -12.72 1.99 -3.62
C HIS A 98 -11.34 2.49 -4.08
N LYS A 99 -10.30 1.83 -3.59
CA LYS A 99 -8.89 2.15 -3.83
C LYS A 99 -8.45 2.13 -5.32
N ASN A 100 -9.24 1.59 -6.24
CA ASN A 100 -8.82 1.31 -7.62
C ASN A 100 -9.54 2.18 -8.66
N ALA A 101 -10.22 3.25 -8.25
CA ALA A 101 -10.98 4.07 -9.21
C ALA A 101 -10.05 4.83 -10.17
N ALA A 102 -8.93 5.34 -9.68
CA ALA A 102 -7.91 6.01 -10.48
C ALA A 102 -7.25 5.05 -11.48
N ASP A 103 -6.93 3.81 -11.04
CA ASP A 103 -6.35 2.77 -11.88
C ASP A 103 -7.29 2.38 -13.02
N MET A 104 -8.58 2.21 -12.71
CA MET A 104 -9.61 1.90 -13.71
C MET A 104 -9.76 3.03 -14.73
N GLN A 105 -9.81 4.31 -14.27
CA GLN A 105 -9.91 5.45 -15.17
C GLN A 105 -8.68 5.55 -16.08
N LEU A 106 -7.49 5.34 -15.54
CA LEU A 106 -6.25 5.31 -16.32
C LEU A 106 -6.31 4.23 -17.41
N CYS A 107 -6.75 3.02 -17.06
CA CYS A 107 -6.90 1.93 -18.03
C CYS A 107 -7.91 2.28 -19.14
N ILE A 108 -9.05 2.88 -18.79
CA ILE A 108 -10.08 3.30 -19.75
C ILE A 108 -9.52 4.35 -20.70
N ASP A 109 -8.89 5.41 -20.18
CA ASP A 109 -8.31 6.48 -21.00
C ASP A 109 -7.20 5.94 -21.92
N ALA A 110 -6.37 4.99 -21.44
CA ALA A 110 -5.37 4.35 -22.28
C ALA A 110 -5.98 3.57 -23.44
N LEU A 111 -7.08 2.86 -23.22
CA LEU A 111 -7.81 2.14 -24.27
C LEU A 111 -8.53 3.13 -25.22
N GLU A 112 -9.10 4.21 -24.69
CA GLU A 112 -9.67 5.27 -25.52
C GLU A 112 -8.64 5.86 -26.49
N VAL A 113 -7.46 6.23 -25.98
CA VAL A 113 -6.35 6.73 -26.79
C VAL A 113 -5.91 5.70 -27.82
N LEU A 114 -5.81 4.42 -27.46
CA LEU A 114 -5.44 3.33 -28.37
C LEU A 114 -6.34 3.29 -29.60
N TYR A 115 -7.64 3.45 -29.41
CA TYR A 115 -8.62 3.29 -30.49
C TYR A 115 -8.97 4.59 -31.22
N THR A 116 -8.77 5.75 -30.58
CA THR A 116 -9.11 7.05 -31.16
C THR A 116 -7.93 7.80 -31.74
N ARG A 117 -6.69 7.44 -31.35
CA ARG A 117 -5.47 8.16 -31.73
C ARG A 117 -4.44 7.21 -32.39
N PRO A 118 -4.68 6.81 -33.65
CA PRO A 118 -3.84 5.83 -34.34
C PRO A 118 -2.38 6.30 -34.52
N GLU A 119 -2.13 7.61 -34.50
CA GLU A 119 -0.79 8.20 -34.59
C GLU A 119 0.06 7.95 -33.35
N ILE A 120 -0.53 7.63 -32.19
CA ILE A 120 0.22 7.32 -30.96
C ILE A 120 0.83 5.92 -31.07
N GLY A 121 2.15 5.86 -31.25
CA GLY A 121 2.89 4.61 -31.37
C GLY A 121 3.35 4.03 -30.03
N THR A 122 3.62 4.90 -29.05
CA THR A 122 4.19 4.53 -27.76
C THR A 122 3.27 4.91 -26.60
N PHE A 123 3.07 3.98 -25.70
CA PHE A 123 2.31 4.17 -24.46
C PHE A 123 3.27 4.08 -23.27
N VAL A 124 3.32 5.12 -22.47
CA VAL A 124 4.18 5.20 -21.28
C VAL A 124 3.29 5.21 -20.05
N LEU A 125 3.48 4.24 -19.16
CA LEU A 125 2.77 4.14 -17.91
C LEU A 125 3.72 4.46 -16.75
N VAL A 126 3.37 5.46 -15.95
CA VAL A 126 4.11 5.80 -14.73
C VAL A 126 3.37 5.19 -13.54
N ALA A 127 3.71 3.95 -13.22
CA ALA A 127 3.10 3.16 -12.14
C ALA A 127 3.94 1.91 -11.84
N GLY A 128 3.70 1.27 -10.69
CA GLY A 128 4.40 0.05 -10.28
C GLY A 128 3.50 -1.16 -10.05
N ASP A 129 2.18 -1.01 -10.08
CA ASP A 129 1.26 -2.08 -9.74
C ASP A 129 1.10 -3.11 -10.88
N ARG A 130 1.04 -4.39 -10.50
CA ARG A 130 0.77 -5.51 -11.41
C ARG A 130 -0.64 -5.48 -12.02
N ASP A 131 -1.56 -4.74 -11.42
CA ASP A 131 -2.95 -4.65 -11.88
C ASP A 131 -3.05 -3.98 -13.26
N TYR A 132 -2.00 -3.30 -13.72
CA TYR A 132 -1.87 -2.75 -15.06
C TYR A 132 -1.40 -3.77 -16.13
N ILE A 133 -0.97 -4.98 -15.76
CA ILE A 133 -0.51 -6.01 -16.71
C ILE A 133 -1.52 -6.27 -17.84
N PRO A 134 -2.85 -6.41 -17.57
CA PRO A 134 -3.82 -6.68 -18.63
C PRO A 134 -3.86 -5.60 -19.72
N VAL A 135 -3.86 -4.31 -19.35
CA VAL A 135 -3.88 -3.20 -20.31
C VAL A 135 -2.58 -3.13 -21.10
N LEU A 136 -1.42 -3.33 -20.45
CA LEU A 136 -0.11 -3.34 -21.12
C LEU A 136 0.00 -4.48 -22.13
N GLN A 137 -0.47 -5.68 -21.79
CA GLN A 137 -0.54 -6.81 -22.72
C GLN A 137 -1.48 -6.52 -23.90
N HIS A 138 -2.61 -5.85 -23.64
CA HIS A 138 -3.54 -5.48 -24.69
C HIS A 138 -2.91 -4.49 -25.67
N LEU A 139 -2.24 -3.45 -25.19
CA LEU A 139 -1.51 -2.48 -25.99
C LEU A 139 -0.45 -3.16 -26.88
N ARG A 140 0.33 -4.09 -26.32
CA ARG A 140 1.34 -4.86 -27.08
C ARG A 140 0.71 -5.73 -28.16
N ARG A 141 -0.43 -6.38 -27.89
CA ARG A 141 -1.18 -7.14 -28.91
C ARG A 141 -1.69 -6.27 -30.06
N GLN A 142 -1.91 -4.97 -29.79
CA GLN A 142 -2.26 -3.98 -30.81
C GLN A 142 -1.01 -3.34 -31.48
N ALA A 143 0.14 -4.01 -31.37
CA ALA A 143 1.42 -3.58 -31.93
C ALA A 143 1.88 -2.19 -31.45
N ARG A 144 1.46 -1.76 -30.25
CA ARG A 144 1.97 -0.53 -29.64
C ARG A 144 3.23 -0.80 -28.82
N GLN A 145 4.16 0.13 -28.86
CA GLN A 145 5.28 0.15 -27.93
C GLN A 145 4.79 0.50 -26.55
N VAL A 146 5.29 -0.21 -25.54
CA VAL A 146 4.89 0.03 -24.15
C VAL A 146 6.14 0.25 -23.32
N LYS A 147 6.13 1.28 -22.49
CA LYS A 147 7.17 1.57 -21.49
C LYS A 147 6.52 1.75 -20.13
N VAL A 148 7.20 1.30 -19.09
CA VAL A 148 6.79 1.52 -17.71
C VAL A 148 7.88 2.29 -16.98
N VAL A 149 7.46 3.31 -16.26
CA VAL A 149 8.32 4.15 -15.42
C VAL A 149 7.90 3.94 -13.97
N GLY A 150 8.87 3.69 -13.11
CA GLY A 150 8.59 3.50 -11.69
C GLY A 150 9.84 3.34 -10.87
N PHE A 151 9.69 3.40 -9.56
CA PHE A 151 10.80 3.08 -8.66
C PHE A 151 10.95 1.56 -8.58
N ARG A 152 12.19 1.08 -8.73
CA ARG A 152 12.47 -0.36 -8.78
C ARG A 152 11.91 -1.13 -7.57
N GLU A 153 11.83 -0.47 -6.41
CA GLU A 153 11.27 -1.02 -5.18
C GLU A 153 9.75 -1.08 -5.13
N SER A 154 9.06 -0.28 -5.95
CA SER A 154 7.60 -0.27 -6.01
C SER A 154 7.04 -1.10 -7.16
N VAL A 155 7.88 -1.38 -8.17
CA VAL A 155 7.43 -2.12 -9.34
C VAL A 155 7.36 -3.61 -9.04
N SER A 156 6.22 -4.22 -9.35
CA SER A 156 6.00 -5.65 -9.15
C SER A 156 6.94 -6.47 -10.04
N GLY A 157 7.53 -7.53 -9.46
CA GLY A 157 8.40 -8.44 -10.21
C GLY A 157 7.70 -9.10 -11.41
N ASP A 158 6.40 -9.39 -11.28
CA ASP A 158 5.58 -9.96 -12.36
C ASP A 158 5.45 -8.99 -13.54
N LEU A 159 5.32 -7.68 -13.24
CA LEU A 159 5.26 -6.64 -14.26
C LEU A 159 6.58 -6.55 -15.04
N LEU A 160 7.70 -6.54 -14.33
CA LEU A 160 9.04 -6.50 -14.96
C LEU A 160 9.33 -7.76 -15.80
N LEU A 161 8.90 -8.92 -15.31
CA LEU A 161 9.06 -10.18 -16.03
C LEU A 161 8.25 -10.19 -17.34
N MET A 162 7.01 -9.70 -17.30
CA MET A 162 6.13 -9.62 -18.47
C MET A 162 6.61 -8.58 -19.50
N LEU A 163 7.10 -7.45 -19.00
CA LEU A 163 7.45 -6.30 -19.82
C LEU A 163 8.80 -6.50 -20.54
N GLY A 164 9.81 -7.01 -19.86
CA GLY A 164 11.20 -6.98 -20.24
C GLY A 164 11.92 -5.73 -19.71
N GLN A 165 13.17 -5.90 -19.31
CA GLN A 165 13.97 -4.83 -18.68
C GLN A 165 14.18 -3.61 -19.60
N GLU A 166 14.22 -3.85 -20.90
CA GLU A 166 14.41 -2.82 -21.93
C GLU A 166 13.24 -1.85 -22.08
N HIS A 167 12.09 -2.21 -21.53
CA HIS A 167 10.87 -1.40 -21.53
C HIS A 167 10.64 -0.68 -20.21
N PHE A 168 11.49 -0.91 -19.23
CA PHE A 168 11.41 -0.31 -17.91
C PHE A 168 12.37 0.87 -17.77
N ILE A 169 11.89 1.97 -17.24
CA ILE A 169 12.66 3.17 -16.91
C ILE A 169 12.63 3.35 -15.40
N ASP A 170 13.79 3.29 -14.75
CA ASP A 170 13.87 3.56 -13.32
C ASP A 170 13.63 5.05 -13.04
N ALA A 171 12.59 5.35 -12.28
CA ALA A 171 12.20 6.71 -11.91
C ALA A 171 13.30 7.49 -11.18
N ARG A 172 14.25 6.80 -10.53
CA ARG A 172 15.40 7.45 -9.88
C ARG A 172 16.30 8.16 -10.91
N GLN A 173 16.42 7.62 -12.13
CA GLN A 173 17.23 8.22 -13.20
C GLN A 173 16.65 9.54 -13.70
N LEU A 174 15.37 9.77 -13.41
CA LEU A 174 14.67 11.02 -13.78
C LEU A 174 14.81 12.12 -12.71
N LEU A 175 15.36 11.81 -11.55
CA LEU A 175 15.66 12.80 -10.53
C LEU A 175 17.13 13.23 -10.60
N PRO A 176 17.45 14.53 -10.45
CA PRO A 176 18.83 14.99 -10.34
C PRO A 176 19.54 14.28 -9.18
N ALA A 177 20.83 13.96 -9.37
CA ALA A 177 21.61 13.21 -8.38
C ALA A 177 21.60 13.87 -6.99
N GLU A 178 21.66 15.19 -6.93
CA GLU A 178 21.61 15.94 -5.66
C GLU A 178 20.27 15.79 -4.95
N ARG A 179 19.17 15.78 -5.71
CA ARG A 179 17.81 15.59 -5.16
C ARG A 179 17.61 14.16 -4.66
N LEU A 180 18.09 13.19 -5.41
CA LEU A 180 18.04 11.79 -5.01
C LEU A 180 18.87 11.56 -3.74
N GLN A 181 20.09 12.12 -3.66
CA GLN A 181 20.94 12.05 -2.49
C GLN A 181 20.26 12.67 -1.26
N ALA A 182 19.58 13.81 -1.42
CA ALA A 182 18.85 14.45 -0.32
C ALA A 182 17.72 13.54 0.22
N LEU A 183 17.01 12.81 -0.63
CA LEU A 183 16.00 11.82 -0.23
C LEU A 183 16.62 10.66 0.56
N GLU A 184 17.73 10.11 0.07
CA GLU A 184 18.44 9.01 0.74
C GLU A 184 19.02 9.44 2.10
N ASP A 185 19.59 10.63 2.19
CA ASP A 185 20.11 11.18 3.44
C ASP A 185 18.99 11.42 4.45
N HIS A 186 17.86 11.95 4.00
CA HIS A 186 16.67 12.12 4.84
C HIS A 186 16.22 10.76 5.41
N ARG A 187 16.06 9.75 4.54
CA ARG A 187 15.68 8.39 4.94
C ARG A 187 16.66 7.80 5.96
N ALA A 188 17.96 7.92 5.71
CA ALA A 188 19.00 7.42 6.61
C ALA A 188 18.95 8.11 7.98
N ALA A 189 18.73 9.42 8.01
CA ALA A 189 18.60 10.19 9.26
C ALA A 189 17.37 9.76 10.08
N ARG A 190 16.22 9.55 9.40
CA ARG A 190 14.97 9.10 10.04
C ARG A 190 15.10 7.69 10.63
N LEU A 191 15.74 6.77 9.91
CA LEU A 191 16.00 5.40 10.39
C LEU A 191 16.92 5.42 11.63
N LYS A 192 17.99 6.22 11.62
CA LYS A 192 18.90 6.39 12.77
C LYS A 192 18.17 6.98 13.99
N ALA A 193 17.32 8.00 13.77
CA ALA A 193 16.54 8.60 14.86
C ALA A 193 15.54 7.60 15.47
N GLY A 194 14.88 6.78 14.65
CA GLY A 194 13.98 5.71 15.08
C GLY A 194 14.70 4.64 15.90
N ALA A 195 15.88 4.20 15.47
CA ALA A 195 16.69 3.23 16.19
C ALA A 195 17.16 3.76 17.57
N GLY A 196 17.60 5.02 17.62
CA GLY A 196 18.03 5.66 18.88
C GLY A 196 16.87 5.82 19.88
N ARG A 197 15.64 6.07 19.40
CA ARG A 197 14.45 6.13 20.25
C ARG A 197 14.11 4.77 20.86
N ARG A 198 14.13 3.70 20.05
CA ARG A 198 13.90 2.32 20.51
C ARG A 198 14.93 1.88 21.56
N GLN A 199 16.22 2.23 21.40
CA GLN A 199 17.26 1.93 22.39
C GLN A 199 17.04 2.68 23.72
N ARG A 200 16.59 3.94 23.67
CA ARG A 200 16.27 4.72 24.88
C ARG A 200 15.05 4.15 25.60
N GLU A 201 14.02 3.74 24.87
CA GLU A 201 12.80 3.12 25.44
C GLU A 201 13.13 1.75 26.08
N GLN A 202 13.98 0.95 25.46
CA GLN A 202 14.47 -0.32 26.04
C GLN A 202 15.39 -0.09 27.24
N GLY A 203 16.23 0.95 27.24
CA GLY A 203 17.08 1.31 28.37
C GLY A 203 16.28 1.82 29.58
N LEU A 204 15.18 2.55 29.36
CA LEU A 204 14.27 2.97 30.43
C LEU A 204 13.45 1.80 30.98
N ALA A 205 13.00 0.87 30.14
CA ALA A 205 12.29 -0.34 30.57
C ALA A 205 13.18 -1.28 31.42
N GLY A 206 14.50 -1.25 31.20
CA GLY A 206 15.47 -2.00 32.02
C GLY A 206 15.79 -1.36 33.38
N GLN A 207 15.38 -0.10 33.63
CA GLN A 207 15.64 0.62 34.89
C GLN A 207 14.41 0.73 35.81
N VAL A 208 13.25 0.17 35.43
CA VAL A 208 12.08 0.16 36.31
C VAL A 208 12.24 -0.96 37.34
N ALA A 209 12.52 -0.50 38.52
CA ALA A 209 12.48 -1.05 39.87
C ALA A 209 12.07 -2.52 40.07
N THR A 210 12.83 -3.18 40.91
CA THR A 210 12.50 -4.46 41.55
C THR A 210 11.09 -4.44 42.19
N PRO A 211 10.38 -5.61 42.26
CA PRO A 211 8.98 -5.70 42.68
C PRO A 211 8.63 -5.21 44.09
N ARG A 212 9.61 -4.78 44.86
CA ARG A 212 9.44 -4.33 46.28
C ARG A 212 9.03 -2.85 46.43
N GLN A 213 9.20 -2.01 45.41
CA GLN A 213 8.84 -0.58 45.48
C GLN A 213 7.46 -0.23 44.88
N ALA A 214 6.86 -1.13 44.09
CA ALA A 214 5.54 -0.91 43.52
C ALA A 214 4.37 -1.09 44.51
N ALA A 215 4.60 -1.72 45.67
CA ALA A 215 3.58 -1.98 46.67
C ALA A 215 3.31 -0.80 47.63
N GLN A 216 4.14 0.24 47.61
CA GLN A 216 4.01 1.38 48.56
C GLN A 216 3.31 2.62 47.99
N VAL A 217 3.04 2.67 46.68
CA VAL A 217 2.40 3.83 46.04
C VAL A 217 0.90 3.61 45.76
N ALA A 218 0.38 2.40 45.99
CA ALA A 218 -1.02 2.02 45.67
C ALA A 218 -2.06 2.31 46.77
N VAL A 219 -1.67 2.95 47.87
CA VAL A 219 -2.62 3.09 49.05
C VAL A 219 -3.08 4.54 49.27
N ALA A 220 -2.71 5.49 48.45
CA ALA A 220 -3.07 6.88 48.68
C ALA A 220 -3.83 7.54 47.53
N ASN A 221 -4.96 7.00 47.07
CA ASN A 221 -5.96 7.78 46.32
C ASN A 221 -7.23 6.92 46.13
N PHE A 222 -7.98 6.74 47.20
CA PHE A 222 -9.36 6.34 47.16
C PHE A 222 -10.13 7.41 47.94
N ASP A 223 -10.70 8.37 47.19
CA ASP A 223 -11.94 9.07 47.58
C ASP A 223 -12.39 9.98 46.41
N ALA A 224 -13.69 9.93 46.18
CA ALA A 224 -14.52 10.85 45.41
C ALA A 224 -15.02 10.37 44.03
N ALA A 225 -16.14 9.65 44.05
CA ALA A 225 -17.16 9.76 42.99
C ALA A 225 -18.02 11.01 43.21
N PRO A 226 -18.65 11.58 42.17
CA PRO A 226 -20.09 11.47 42.07
C PRO A 226 -20.66 11.28 40.64
N ALA A 227 -21.74 10.46 40.64
CA ALA A 227 -23.09 10.59 40.07
C ALA A 227 -23.31 11.05 38.59
N LEU A 228 -23.90 10.14 37.84
CA LEU A 228 -25.06 10.20 36.90
C LEU A 228 -25.34 11.49 36.11
N GLY A 229 -25.38 11.31 34.78
CA GLY A 229 -25.97 12.25 33.80
C GLY A 229 -26.10 11.63 32.44
N GLU A 230 -27.26 11.17 32.12
CA GLU A 230 -28.03 11.01 30.86
C GLU A 230 -27.35 10.86 29.48
N ALA A 231 -27.94 9.90 28.78
CA ALA A 231 -27.73 9.47 27.41
C ALA A 231 -27.99 10.55 26.35
N THR A 232 -27.09 10.66 25.39
CA THR A 232 -27.40 11.11 24.02
C THR A 232 -26.66 10.24 23.01
N THR A 233 -27.41 9.77 22.02
CA THR A 233 -27.08 8.88 20.91
C THR A 233 -26.03 9.44 19.94
N PRO A 234 -25.39 8.60 19.13
CA PRO A 234 -24.02 8.80 18.68
C PRO A 234 -23.91 9.46 17.30
N ALA A 235 -22.95 10.34 17.19
CA ALA A 235 -22.41 10.80 15.93
C ALA A 235 -21.23 9.90 15.54
N SER A 236 -21.21 9.56 14.25
CA SER A 236 -20.19 8.82 13.52
C SER A 236 -18.76 9.00 14.03
N GLY A 237 -18.12 7.90 14.44
CA GLY A 237 -16.73 7.84 14.82
C GLY A 237 -15.78 7.66 13.61
N PRO A 238 -14.52 8.10 13.73
CA PRO A 238 -13.57 8.09 12.63
C PRO A 238 -13.09 6.67 12.30
N GLN A 239 -12.96 6.40 11.01
CA GLN A 239 -12.45 5.16 10.43
C GLN A 239 -10.97 4.99 10.78
N ALA A 240 -10.65 3.91 11.49
CA ALA A 240 -9.26 3.53 11.75
C ALA A 240 -8.64 2.88 10.51
N THR A 241 -7.58 3.47 9.99
CA THR A 241 -6.76 2.93 8.90
C THR A 241 -5.88 1.78 9.39
N ALA A 242 -5.42 0.91 8.46
CA ALA A 242 -4.55 -0.24 8.79
C ALA A 242 -3.25 0.17 9.53
N GLU A 243 -2.84 1.44 9.43
CA GLU A 243 -1.70 2.00 10.15
C GLU A 243 -1.97 2.29 11.63
N GLN A 244 -3.22 2.63 12.00
CA GLN A 244 -3.60 2.79 13.40
C GLN A 244 -3.65 1.46 14.17
N LEU A 245 -3.83 0.34 13.45
CA LEU A 245 -3.77 -1.01 14.01
C LEU A 245 -2.36 -1.44 14.44
N ALA A 246 -1.35 -0.73 14.02
CA ALA A 246 0.06 -1.12 14.20
C ALA A 246 0.85 -0.20 15.14
N ALA A 247 0.26 0.85 15.71
CA ALA A 247 0.96 1.86 16.51
C ALA A 247 1.15 1.48 17.98
N ASP A 248 0.39 0.49 18.51
CA ASP A 248 0.51 0.07 19.90
C ASP A 248 1.41 -1.16 20.03
N GLY A 249 2.67 -0.92 20.37
CA GLY A 249 3.67 -1.93 20.73
C GLY A 249 3.42 -2.58 22.11
N ALA A 250 2.23 -3.12 22.37
CA ALA A 250 1.99 -3.90 23.56
C ALA A 250 2.27 -5.38 23.29
N LEU A 251 3.27 -5.95 23.94
CA LEU A 251 3.62 -7.39 23.95
C LEU A 251 2.52 -8.25 24.63
N ALA A 252 1.47 -7.65 25.19
CA ALA A 252 0.37 -8.32 25.89
C ALA A 252 -0.91 -8.36 25.04
N PHE A 253 -1.74 -9.39 25.27
CA PHE A 253 -3.08 -9.44 24.73
C PHE A 253 -3.97 -8.41 25.44
N ALA A 254 -5.00 -7.90 24.73
CA ALA A 254 -6.04 -7.08 25.36
C ALA A 254 -6.84 -7.87 26.43
N PRO A 255 -7.55 -7.19 27.33
CA PRO A 255 -8.42 -7.87 28.30
C PRO A 255 -9.42 -8.81 27.62
N ILE A 256 -9.57 -10.01 28.17
CA ILE A 256 -10.42 -11.05 27.59
C ILE A 256 -11.89 -10.64 27.70
N SER A 257 -12.61 -10.62 26.58
CA SER A 257 -14.06 -10.44 26.49
C SER A 257 -14.68 -11.46 25.55
N ARG A 258 -15.92 -11.90 25.84
CA ARG A 258 -16.63 -12.90 25.03
C ARG A 258 -17.00 -12.36 23.65
N ILE A 259 -16.79 -13.22 22.64
CA ILE A 259 -17.10 -12.92 21.23
C ILE A 259 -18.51 -13.42 20.93
N THR A 260 -19.47 -12.50 20.83
CA THR A 260 -20.88 -12.81 20.59
C THR A 260 -21.31 -12.64 19.13
N ASN A 261 -20.58 -11.85 18.35
CA ASN A 261 -20.90 -11.62 16.94
C ASN A 261 -20.63 -12.87 16.09
N PRO A 262 -21.61 -13.37 15.32
CA PRO A 262 -21.45 -14.59 14.53
C PRO A 262 -20.36 -14.47 13.45
N ASN A 263 -20.15 -13.30 12.85
CA ASN A 263 -19.12 -13.08 11.85
C ASN A 263 -17.71 -13.06 12.47
N GLU A 264 -17.57 -12.52 13.67
CA GLU A 264 -16.30 -12.58 14.44
C GLU A 264 -15.98 -14.04 14.81
N ARG A 265 -16.97 -14.83 15.25
CA ARG A 265 -16.79 -16.26 15.53
C ARG A 265 -16.41 -17.06 14.28
N ARG A 266 -17.04 -16.79 13.12
CA ARG A 266 -16.65 -17.40 11.82
C ARG A 266 -15.23 -17.02 11.41
N CYS A 267 -14.84 -15.75 11.58
CA CYS A 267 -13.48 -15.29 11.32
C CYS A 267 -12.47 -15.98 12.24
N LEU A 268 -12.78 -16.11 13.54
CA LEU A 268 -11.91 -16.79 14.51
C LEU A 268 -11.78 -18.28 14.20
N ALA A 269 -12.88 -18.98 13.88
CA ALA A 269 -12.87 -20.38 13.50
C ALA A 269 -11.99 -20.63 12.27
N PHE A 270 -12.12 -19.78 11.24
CA PHE A 270 -11.27 -19.84 10.03
C PHE A 270 -9.79 -19.58 10.36
N LEU A 271 -9.50 -18.64 11.26
CA LEU A 271 -8.15 -18.37 11.72
C LEU A 271 -7.52 -19.61 12.39
N LEU A 272 -8.27 -20.30 13.23
CA LEU A 272 -7.83 -21.53 13.90
C LEU A 272 -7.61 -22.69 12.92
N GLU A 273 -8.46 -22.82 11.92
CA GLU A 273 -8.28 -23.80 10.84
C GLU A 273 -6.98 -23.54 10.05
N GLN A 274 -6.71 -22.27 9.71
CA GLN A 274 -5.46 -21.92 9.04
C GLN A 274 -4.25 -22.20 9.95
N ALA A 275 -4.32 -21.88 11.23
CA ALA A 275 -3.25 -22.17 12.19
C ALA A 275 -2.89 -23.66 12.23
N GLN A 276 -3.88 -24.55 12.19
CA GLN A 276 -3.65 -25.99 12.16
C GLN A 276 -2.99 -26.46 10.88
N ARG A 277 -3.38 -25.91 9.73
CA ARG A 277 -2.77 -26.26 8.43
C ARG A 277 -1.29 -25.90 8.36
N TYR A 278 -0.87 -24.84 9.03
CA TYR A 278 0.53 -24.39 9.06
C TYR A 278 1.36 -24.95 10.20
N SER A 279 0.77 -25.68 11.15
CA SER A 279 1.46 -26.26 12.32
C SER A 279 2.42 -27.41 12.03
N GLY A 280 2.74 -27.69 10.77
CA GLY A 280 3.49 -28.90 10.37
C GLY A 280 4.93 -29.05 10.90
N ASN A 281 5.59 -27.99 11.44
CA ASN A 281 6.98 -28.11 11.94
C ASN A 281 7.45 -26.99 12.91
N GLN A 282 6.57 -26.12 13.43
CA GLN A 282 6.97 -25.07 14.39
C GLN A 282 5.99 -25.05 15.57
N SER A 283 6.50 -24.75 16.76
CA SER A 283 5.75 -24.75 18.02
C SER A 283 4.65 -23.67 18.12
N THR A 284 4.67 -22.66 17.24
CA THR A 284 3.62 -21.64 17.07
C THR A 284 3.52 -21.20 15.61
N PRO A 285 2.41 -21.52 14.89
CA PRO A 285 2.26 -21.13 13.49
C PRO A 285 2.11 -19.62 13.36
N GLU A 286 2.97 -18.99 12.58
CA GLU A 286 2.84 -17.58 12.23
C GLU A 286 1.88 -17.42 11.04
N ILE A 287 0.77 -16.72 11.24
CA ILE A 287 -0.21 -16.42 10.19
C ILE A 287 -0.03 -14.97 9.75
N TRP A 288 0.26 -14.77 8.48
CA TRP A 288 0.41 -13.45 7.92
C TRP A 288 -0.95 -12.79 7.68
N ALA A 289 -1.14 -11.56 8.18
CA ALA A 289 -2.42 -10.88 8.15
C ALA A 289 -2.94 -10.59 6.72
N SER A 290 -2.07 -10.20 5.79
CA SER A 290 -2.49 -9.87 4.41
C SER A 290 -2.95 -11.09 3.62
N PRO A 291 -2.24 -12.23 3.58
CA PRO A 291 -2.74 -13.47 2.96
C PRO A 291 -4.01 -14.00 3.65
N PHE A 292 -4.11 -13.86 4.97
CA PHE A 292 -5.30 -14.28 5.71
C PHE A 292 -6.54 -13.48 5.28
N LEU A 293 -6.45 -12.15 5.22
CA LEU A 293 -7.55 -11.28 4.79
C LEU A 293 -8.01 -11.59 3.35
N ARG A 294 -7.09 -11.92 2.45
CA ARG A 294 -7.46 -12.35 1.08
C ARG A 294 -8.29 -13.63 1.09
N ARG A 295 -7.90 -14.63 1.87
CA ARG A 295 -8.65 -15.89 1.98
C ARG A 295 -9.96 -15.73 2.76
N LEU A 296 -10.04 -14.77 3.67
CA LEU A 296 -11.27 -14.45 4.39
C LEU A 296 -12.37 -13.94 3.44
N THR A 297 -12.01 -13.42 2.27
CA THR A 297 -12.96 -13.05 1.20
C THR A 297 -13.75 -14.26 0.69
N ASP A 298 -13.14 -15.44 0.65
CA ASP A 298 -13.81 -16.67 0.21
C ASP A 298 -14.75 -17.24 1.28
N VAL A 299 -14.48 -16.94 2.56
CA VAL A 299 -15.25 -17.46 3.70
C VAL A 299 -16.40 -16.52 4.07
N LEU A 300 -16.20 -15.21 3.90
CA LEU A 300 -17.17 -14.16 4.21
C LEU A 300 -17.37 -13.25 2.99
N PRO A 301 -17.85 -13.77 1.84
CA PRO A 301 -18.03 -12.99 0.62
C PRO A 301 -19.11 -11.90 0.77
N GLU A 302 -20.04 -12.08 1.70
CA GLU A 302 -21.12 -11.14 1.99
C GLU A 302 -20.64 -9.84 2.67
N LEU A 303 -19.41 -9.83 3.25
CA LEU A 303 -18.88 -8.67 3.93
C LEU A 303 -17.96 -7.88 3.01
N PRO A 304 -18.02 -6.55 2.99
CA PRO A 304 -17.05 -5.71 2.31
C PRO A 304 -15.66 -5.76 2.98
N ASP A 305 -14.62 -5.40 2.25
CA ASP A 305 -13.22 -5.49 2.71
C ASP A 305 -12.94 -4.72 4.01
N TRP A 306 -13.55 -3.55 4.16
CA TRP A 306 -13.37 -2.75 5.36
C TRP A 306 -13.94 -3.45 6.60
N GLU A 307 -15.07 -4.13 6.46
CA GLU A 307 -15.73 -4.85 7.56
C GLU A 307 -14.94 -6.11 7.92
N ARG A 308 -14.41 -6.86 6.94
CA ARG A 308 -13.48 -7.97 7.19
C ARG A 308 -12.23 -7.55 7.97
N ARG A 309 -11.69 -6.34 7.71
CA ARG A 309 -10.57 -5.78 8.48
C ARG A 309 -10.99 -5.40 9.90
N GLN A 310 -12.20 -4.87 10.07
CA GLN A 310 -12.74 -4.57 11.40
C GLN A 310 -12.89 -5.84 12.28
N LEU A 311 -13.22 -6.99 11.68
CA LEU A 311 -13.28 -8.26 12.44
C LEU A 311 -11.96 -8.57 13.15
N LEU A 312 -10.81 -8.40 12.49
CA LEU A 312 -9.50 -8.57 13.14
C LEU A 312 -9.28 -7.57 14.27
N SER A 313 -9.73 -6.32 14.11
CA SER A 313 -9.65 -5.30 15.16
C SER A 313 -10.52 -5.65 16.37
N HIS A 314 -11.73 -6.14 16.14
CA HIS A 314 -12.65 -6.57 17.20
C HIS A 314 -12.09 -7.79 17.94
N LEU A 315 -11.58 -8.79 17.23
CA LEU A 315 -10.95 -9.97 17.84
C LEU A 315 -9.69 -9.60 18.65
N ARG A 316 -8.91 -8.60 18.18
CA ARG A 316 -7.78 -8.05 18.94
C ARG A 316 -8.26 -7.37 20.23
N ASN A 317 -9.29 -6.53 20.14
CA ASN A 317 -9.84 -5.82 21.28
C ASN A 317 -10.52 -6.76 22.28
N ALA A 318 -11.06 -7.88 21.80
CA ALA A 318 -11.59 -8.96 22.64
C ALA A 318 -10.49 -9.81 23.31
N GLY A 319 -9.21 -9.60 22.98
CA GLY A 319 -8.09 -10.34 23.55
C GLY A 319 -7.88 -11.74 22.96
N ALA A 320 -8.59 -12.09 21.87
CA ALA A 320 -8.46 -13.38 21.20
C ALA A 320 -7.23 -13.50 20.31
N LEU A 321 -6.71 -12.36 19.81
CA LEU A 321 -5.50 -12.31 19.02
C LEU A 321 -4.73 -10.99 19.27
N ARG A 322 -3.49 -10.94 18.82
CA ARG A 322 -2.71 -9.70 18.69
C ARG A 322 -2.04 -9.66 17.32
N LEU A 323 -1.70 -8.46 16.86
CA LEU A 323 -0.97 -8.23 15.64
C LEU A 323 0.45 -7.77 15.95
N GLU A 324 1.45 -8.47 15.45
CA GLU A 324 2.85 -8.08 15.57
C GLU A 324 3.38 -7.67 14.21
N LYS A 325 4.11 -6.55 14.17
CA LYS A 325 4.89 -6.17 12.99
C LYS A 325 6.22 -6.91 13.04
N ARG A 326 6.55 -7.57 11.92
CA ARG A 326 7.86 -8.21 11.70
C ARG A 326 8.60 -7.43 10.63
N GLU A 327 9.90 -7.27 10.83
CA GLU A 327 10.79 -6.76 9.79
C GLU A 327 11.01 -7.86 8.75
N GLY A 328 10.81 -7.53 7.48
CA GLY A 328 11.03 -8.44 6.35
C GLY A 328 11.35 -7.65 5.10
N GLU A 329 12.21 -8.19 4.27
CA GLU A 329 12.50 -7.62 2.95
C GLU A 329 11.48 -8.14 1.93
N PRO A 330 10.89 -7.29 1.06
CA PRO A 330 11.14 -5.85 0.88
C PRO A 330 10.34 -4.92 1.81
N ASN A 331 9.34 -5.42 2.53
CA ASN A 331 8.48 -4.59 3.39
C ASN A 331 8.15 -5.28 4.71
N PRO A 332 7.97 -4.52 5.81
CA PRO A 332 7.48 -5.08 7.06
C PRO A 332 6.08 -5.67 6.87
N PHE A 333 5.84 -6.80 7.50
CA PHE A 333 4.56 -7.50 7.44
C PHE A 333 3.97 -7.69 8.84
N SER A 334 2.65 -7.87 8.89
CA SER A 334 1.95 -8.11 10.15
C SER A 334 1.63 -9.59 10.31
N VAL A 335 1.94 -10.13 11.49
CA VAL A 335 1.64 -11.50 11.89
C VAL A 335 0.52 -11.51 12.92
N ILE A 336 -0.38 -12.46 12.79
CA ILE A 336 -1.48 -12.68 13.73
C ILE A 336 -1.01 -13.72 14.75
N ILE A 337 -1.00 -13.35 16.02
CA ILE A 337 -0.69 -14.24 17.15
C ILE A 337 -1.99 -14.55 17.88
N ILE A 338 -2.32 -15.83 18.01
CA ILE A 338 -3.56 -16.31 18.63
C ILE A 338 -3.37 -16.47 20.13
N ASN A 339 -4.35 -16.01 20.91
CA ASN A 339 -4.41 -16.24 22.35
C ASN A 339 -5.12 -17.57 22.64
N TYR A 340 -4.37 -18.64 22.75
CA TYR A 340 -4.93 -19.98 23.07
C TYR A 340 -5.51 -20.10 24.48
N GLN A 341 -5.37 -19.08 25.35
CA GLN A 341 -6.01 -19.03 26.66
C GLN A 341 -7.38 -18.34 26.62
N HIS A 342 -7.76 -17.73 25.49
CA HIS A 342 -9.05 -17.08 25.34
C HIS A 342 -10.18 -18.13 25.28
N PRO A 343 -11.28 -17.97 26.06
CA PRO A 343 -12.34 -19.00 26.18
C PRO A 343 -12.99 -19.35 24.83
N ASP A 344 -13.25 -18.37 23.98
CA ASP A 344 -13.83 -18.64 22.65
C ASP A 344 -12.83 -19.27 21.69
N VAL A 345 -11.52 -19.07 21.87
CA VAL A 345 -10.48 -19.77 21.13
C VAL A 345 -10.42 -21.23 21.55
N VAL A 346 -10.48 -21.51 22.85
CA VAL A 346 -10.54 -22.89 23.40
C VAL A 346 -11.80 -23.62 22.92
N GLU A 347 -12.93 -22.94 22.91
CA GLU A 347 -14.23 -23.50 22.48
C GLU A 347 -14.25 -23.84 21.00
N LEU A 348 -13.67 -22.97 20.14
CA LEU A 348 -13.68 -23.12 18.68
C LEU A 348 -12.48 -23.91 18.13
N ASN A 349 -11.52 -24.29 18.98
CA ASN A 349 -10.33 -25.00 18.54
C ASN A 349 -10.64 -26.49 18.27
N PRO A 350 -10.61 -26.97 17.03
CA PRO A 350 -10.93 -28.37 16.71
C PRO A 350 -9.94 -29.38 17.30
N ALA A 351 -8.79 -28.93 17.84
CA ALA A 351 -7.86 -29.80 18.55
C ALA A 351 -8.27 -30.09 20.00
N SER A 352 -9.30 -29.44 20.56
CA SER A 352 -9.77 -29.67 21.94
C SER A 352 -10.69 -30.88 22.07
N GLU A 353 -11.10 -31.50 20.95
CA GLU A 353 -12.00 -32.69 20.94
C GLU A 353 -11.27 -34.02 20.75
N ARG A 354 -9.93 -34.06 20.95
CA ARG A 354 -9.15 -35.30 20.88
C ARG A 354 -8.47 -35.65 22.21
#